data_0cab369eb8236d945b640adbd82377f5
#
_entry.id   0cab369eb8236d945b640adbd82377f5
#
_cell.length_a   1.000
_cell.length_b   1.000
_cell.length_c   1.000
_cell.angle_alpha   90.00
_cell.angle_beta   90.00
_cell.angle_gamma   90.00
#
_symmetry.space_group_name_H-M   'P 1'
#
loop_
_entity.id
_entity.type
_entity.pdbx_description
1 polymer ?
#
loop_
_entity_poly.entity_id
_entity_poly.type
_entity_poly.pdbx_seq_one_letter_code
_entity_poly.pdbx_strand_id
1 'polypeptide(L)'
;MAPFSGLLYISDIGAHKTYVYDIRPDGTLTNKKLFCELGSDGMTIDDEGNVYLTGKGVSVFDKTGKPIEKIDIQEAWTGNVCFGGKDRHTLFITASKSVYTLSMRVKGAGSQ
;
A
#
# COMPACT_ATOMS: atom_id res chain seq x y z
N MET A 1 -16.23 -8.30 17.58
CA MET A 1 -15.40 -7.84 16.51
C MET A 1 -16.08 -8.06 15.18
N ALA A 2 -16.07 -7.09 14.35
CA ALA A 2 -16.58 -7.27 13.02
C ALA A 2 -15.54 -8.09 12.28
N PRO A 3 -15.75 -9.34 12.04
CA PRO A 3 -14.72 -10.24 11.57
C PRO A 3 -14.17 -9.84 10.24
N PHE A 4 -14.84 -9.18 9.42
CA PHE A 4 -14.29 -8.77 8.19
C PHE A 4 -15.02 -7.62 7.64
N SER A 5 -14.82 -6.51 8.26
CA SER A 5 -15.14 -5.26 7.62
C SER A 5 -13.90 -4.76 6.92
N GLY A 6 -13.18 -5.68 6.32
CA GLY A 6 -11.92 -5.33 5.69
C GLY A 6 -12.10 -4.76 4.31
N LEU A 7 -11.00 -4.20 3.81
CA LEU A 7 -10.91 -3.70 2.46
C LEU A 7 -9.79 -4.47 1.74
N LEU A 8 -10.02 -4.74 0.46
CA LEU A 8 -9.01 -5.35 -0.38
C LEU A 8 -8.65 -4.40 -1.51
N TYR A 9 -7.38 -4.14 -1.68
CA TYR A 9 -6.87 -3.28 -2.74
C TYR A 9 -6.24 -4.15 -3.82
N ILE A 10 -6.62 -3.92 -5.06
CA ILE A 10 -6.09 -4.64 -6.20
C ILE A 10 -5.55 -3.64 -7.20
N SER A 11 -4.27 -3.77 -7.53
CA SER A 11 -3.63 -2.88 -8.48
C SER A 11 -3.59 -3.52 -9.86
N ASP A 12 -3.98 -2.75 -10.86
CA ASP A 12 -3.92 -3.16 -12.26
C ASP A 12 -2.87 -2.30 -12.95
N ILE A 13 -1.69 -2.88 -13.15
CA ILE A 13 -0.56 -2.16 -13.74
C ILE A 13 -0.87 -1.75 -15.17
N GLY A 14 -1.46 -2.65 -15.94
CA GLY A 14 -1.77 -2.37 -17.34
C GLY A 14 -2.74 -1.23 -17.52
N ALA A 15 -3.69 -1.09 -16.61
CA ALA A 15 -4.67 -0.01 -16.67
C ALA A 15 -4.21 1.24 -15.90
N HIS A 16 -3.10 1.18 -15.18
CA HIS A 16 -2.61 2.25 -14.30
C HIS A 16 -3.66 2.66 -13.28
N LYS A 17 -4.31 1.67 -12.67
CA LYS A 17 -5.38 1.93 -11.71
C LYS A 17 -5.29 0.96 -10.54
N THR A 18 -5.72 1.42 -9.39
CA THR A 18 -5.87 0.59 -8.20
C THR A 18 -7.31 0.69 -7.74
N TYR A 19 -7.90 -0.46 -7.47
CA TYR A 19 -9.30 -0.57 -7.05
C TYR A 19 -9.36 -1.04 -5.61
N VAL A 20 -10.42 -0.65 -4.92
CA VAL A 20 -10.68 -1.12 -3.57
C VAL A 20 -12.03 -1.82 -3.54
N TYR A 21 -12.10 -2.93 -2.82
CA TYR A 21 -13.30 -3.74 -2.66
C TYR A 21 -13.60 -3.88 -1.18
N ASP A 22 -14.90 -3.99 -0.87
CA ASP A 22 -15.31 -4.40 0.46
C ASP A 22 -15.23 -5.92 0.55
N ILE A 23 -14.72 -6.44 1.66
CA ILE A 23 -14.69 -7.88 1.92
C ILE A 23 -15.84 -8.21 2.83
N ARG A 24 -16.75 -9.08 2.34
CA ARG A 24 -17.90 -9.54 3.13
C ARG A 24 -17.48 -10.60 4.13
N PRO A 25 -18.28 -10.83 5.18
CA PRO A 25 -17.98 -11.89 6.14
C PRO A 25 -17.84 -13.28 5.54
N ASP A 26 -18.49 -13.55 4.40
CA ASP A 26 -18.35 -14.83 3.71
C ASP A 26 -17.14 -14.91 2.81
N GLY A 27 -16.30 -13.85 2.78
CA GLY A 27 -15.10 -13.80 1.96
C GLY A 27 -15.30 -13.27 0.56
N THR A 28 -16.52 -12.97 0.15
CA THR A 28 -16.75 -12.43 -1.19
C THR A 28 -16.46 -10.94 -1.25
N LEU A 29 -16.13 -10.47 -2.44
CA LEU A 29 -15.81 -9.06 -2.68
C LEU A 29 -17.01 -8.35 -3.29
N THR A 30 -17.20 -7.10 -2.88
CA THR A 30 -18.30 -6.29 -3.38
C THR A 30 -17.89 -4.82 -3.41
N ASN A 31 -18.71 -3.97 -4.02
CA ASN A 31 -18.50 -2.53 -4.07
C ASN A 31 -17.15 -2.12 -4.64
N LYS A 32 -16.81 -2.65 -5.83
CA LYS A 32 -15.58 -2.24 -6.52
C LYS A 32 -15.58 -0.75 -6.77
N LYS A 33 -14.57 -0.07 -6.30
CA LYS A 33 -14.40 1.37 -6.51
C LYS A 33 -13.00 1.68 -6.99
N LEU A 34 -12.87 2.70 -7.83
CA LEU A 34 -11.56 3.19 -8.20
C LEU A 34 -10.97 3.91 -6.99
N PHE A 35 -9.81 3.45 -6.53
CA PHE A 35 -9.12 4.07 -5.41
C PHE A 35 -8.22 5.19 -5.90
N CYS A 36 -7.40 4.92 -6.90
CA CYS A 36 -6.54 5.94 -7.50
C CYS A 36 -6.13 5.52 -8.91
N GLU A 37 -5.66 6.48 -9.68
CA GLU A 37 -5.22 6.23 -11.05
C GLU A 37 -3.73 5.99 -11.10
N LEU A 38 -3.29 4.94 -10.40
CA LEU A 38 -1.90 4.52 -10.37
C LEU A 38 -1.88 3.01 -10.16
N GLY A 39 -1.12 2.30 -10.99
CA GLY A 39 -0.88 0.88 -10.80
C GLY A 39 0.42 0.68 -10.03
N SER A 40 0.60 -0.52 -9.50
CA SER A 40 1.76 -0.79 -8.67
C SER A 40 2.09 -2.28 -8.65
N ASP A 41 3.38 -2.61 -8.63
CA ASP A 41 3.83 -3.99 -8.47
C ASP A 41 3.68 -4.47 -7.04
N GLY A 42 3.85 -3.56 -6.09
CA GLY A 42 3.73 -3.91 -4.69
C GLY A 42 3.05 -2.80 -3.94
N MET A 43 2.40 -3.15 -2.83
CA MET A 43 1.76 -2.17 -1.98
C MET A 43 1.72 -2.63 -0.55
N THR A 44 1.59 -1.69 0.36
CA THR A 44 1.33 -1.99 1.77
C THR A 44 0.42 -0.92 2.34
N ILE A 45 -0.08 -1.16 3.54
CA ILE A 45 -1.02 -0.28 4.22
C ILE A 45 -0.54 -0.09 5.64
N ASP A 46 -0.60 1.16 6.14
CA ASP A 46 -0.27 1.41 7.53
C ASP A 46 -1.53 1.30 8.42
N ASP A 47 -1.34 1.45 9.71
CA ASP A 47 -2.43 1.27 10.67
C ASP A 47 -3.40 2.45 10.71
N GLU A 48 -3.14 3.50 9.95
CA GLU A 48 -4.08 4.61 9.77
C GLU A 48 -4.85 4.50 8.46
N GLY A 49 -4.62 3.43 7.71
CA GLY A 49 -5.33 3.20 6.45
C GLY A 49 -4.68 3.85 5.24
N ASN A 50 -3.49 4.41 5.38
CA ASN A 50 -2.78 4.97 4.24
C ASN A 50 -2.18 3.86 3.38
N VAL A 51 -2.27 4.01 2.07
CA VAL A 51 -1.85 3.00 1.11
C VAL A 51 -0.59 3.46 0.40
N TYR A 52 0.40 2.58 0.36
CA TYR A 52 1.71 2.84 -0.23
C TYR A 52 1.84 2.03 -1.50
N LEU A 53 2.05 2.70 -2.62
CA LEU A 53 2.17 2.06 -3.94
C LEU A 53 3.55 2.28 -4.50
N THR A 54 4.15 1.22 -5.02
CA THR A 54 5.47 1.30 -5.66
C THR A 54 5.34 1.65 -7.13
N GLY A 55 6.40 2.21 -7.66
CA GLY A 55 6.49 2.57 -9.05
C GLY A 55 7.76 3.37 -9.21
N LYS A 56 7.67 4.62 -9.59
CA LYS A 56 8.80 5.54 -9.55
C LYS A 56 8.82 6.12 -8.14
N GLY A 57 9.57 5.47 -7.24
CA GLY A 57 9.50 5.77 -5.83
C GLY A 57 8.29 5.12 -5.18
N VAL A 58 7.85 5.68 -4.07
CA VAL A 58 6.68 5.19 -3.35
C VAL A 58 5.67 6.33 -3.23
N SER A 59 4.46 6.11 -3.71
CA SER A 59 3.38 7.08 -3.61
C SER A 59 2.45 6.68 -2.47
N VAL A 60 2.12 7.63 -1.60
CA VAL A 60 1.29 7.37 -0.42
C VAL A 60 -0.05 8.08 -0.59
N PHE A 61 -1.13 7.33 -0.42
CA PHE A 61 -2.49 7.84 -0.53
C PHE A 61 -3.21 7.60 0.80
N ASP A 62 -4.06 8.54 1.20
CA ASP A 62 -4.87 8.29 2.38
C ASP A 62 -6.01 7.32 2.03
N LYS A 63 -6.79 6.95 3.04
CA LYS A 63 -7.85 5.94 2.85
C LYS A 63 -8.95 6.38 1.89
N THR A 64 -9.00 7.66 1.51
CA THR A 64 -9.97 8.15 0.54
C THR A 64 -9.41 8.15 -0.88
N GLY A 65 -8.13 7.79 -1.04
CA GLY A 65 -7.48 7.81 -2.36
C GLY A 65 -6.81 9.12 -2.69
N LYS A 66 -6.70 10.02 -1.73
CA LYS A 66 -6.05 11.30 -1.94
C LYS A 66 -4.54 11.16 -1.74
N PRO A 67 -3.72 11.61 -2.71
CA PRO A 67 -2.26 11.56 -2.53
C PRO A 67 -1.83 12.49 -1.41
N ILE A 68 -1.05 11.96 -0.48
CA ILE A 68 -0.60 12.73 0.68
C ILE A 68 0.91 12.84 0.78
N GLU A 69 1.65 11.96 0.12
CA GLU A 69 3.10 11.99 0.19
C GLU A 69 3.72 11.21 -0.96
N LYS A 70 4.95 11.57 -1.30
CA LYS A 70 5.74 10.85 -2.29
C LYS A 70 7.12 10.64 -1.71
N ILE A 71 7.55 9.38 -1.66
CA ILE A 71 8.89 9.03 -1.20
C ILE A 71 9.76 8.81 -2.43
N ASP A 72 10.71 9.72 -2.66
CA ASP A 72 11.57 9.62 -3.82
C ASP A 72 12.70 8.63 -3.56
N ILE A 73 12.89 7.73 -4.50
CA ILE A 73 13.98 6.76 -4.49
C ILE A 73 14.82 7.00 -5.73
N GLN A 74 16.14 7.03 -5.55
CA GLN A 74 17.06 7.34 -6.65
C GLN A 74 17.26 6.18 -7.63
N GLU A 75 16.42 5.17 -7.57
CA GLU A 75 16.43 4.07 -8.51
C GLU A 75 15.35 4.28 -9.56
N ALA A 76 15.55 3.68 -10.74
CA ALA A 76 14.60 3.83 -11.81
C ALA A 76 13.23 3.20 -11.47
N TRP A 77 13.22 2.21 -10.60
CA TRP A 77 12.02 1.45 -10.32
C TRP A 77 12.04 0.90 -8.91
N THR A 78 10.90 0.97 -8.21
CA THR A 78 10.70 0.29 -6.95
C THR A 78 9.75 -0.87 -7.15
N GLY A 79 10.15 -2.06 -6.69
CA GLY A 79 9.40 -3.27 -6.95
C GLY A 79 8.42 -3.66 -5.86
N ASN A 80 8.75 -3.36 -4.60
CA ASN A 80 7.88 -3.73 -3.51
C ASN A 80 8.12 -2.85 -2.29
N VAL A 81 7.16 -2.85 -1.39
CA VAL A 81 7.21 -2.07 -0.16
C VAL A 81 6.47 -2.84 0.92
N CYS A 82 7.01 -2.87 2.13
CA CYS A 82 6.33 -3.50 3.25
C CYS A 82 6.83 -2.92 4.57
N PHE A 83 5.99 -3.03 5.61
CA PHE A 83 6.40 -2.67 6.96
C PHE A 83 7.00 -3.89 7.64
N GLY A 84 8.03 -3.68 8.41
CA GLY A 84 8.69 -4.73 9.16
C GLY A 84 9.49 -4.18 10.31
N GLY A 85 10.45 -4.97 10.77
CA GLY A 85 11.22 -4.63 11.94
C GLY A 85 10.55 -5.10 13.20
N LYS A 86 11.19 -4.88 14.33
CA LYS A 86 10.75 -5.42 15.61
C LYS A 86 9.39 -4.88 16.03
N ASP A 87 9.15 -3.60 15.78
CA ASP A 87 7.92 -2.92 16.17
C ASP A 87 7.02 -2.58 14.98
N ARG A 88 7.41 -3.03 13.78
CA ARG A 88 6.66 -2.83 12.54
C ARG A 88 6.56 -1.36 12.09
N HIS A 89 7.48 -0.54 12.55
CA HIS A 89 7.55 0.87 12.14
C HIS A 89 8.56 1.12 11.03
N THR A 90 9.30 0.11 10.60
CA THR A 90 10.29 0.28 9.55
C THR A 90 9.68 -0.05 8.20
N LEU A 91 9.72 0.90 7.29
CA LEU A 91 9.26 0.68 5.92
C LEU A 91 10.44 0.19 5.10
N PHE A 92 10.31 -1.00 4.53
CA PHE A 92 11.32 -1.60 3.66
C PHE A 92 10.88 -1.41 2.21
N ILE A 93 11.76 -0.88 1.39
CA ILE A 93 11.49 -0.59 -0.01
C ILE A 93 12.53 -1.29 -0.85
N THR A 94 12.10 -2.20 -1.73
CA THR A 94 13.03 -2.82 -2.67
C THR A 94 13.01 -2.04 -3.96
N ALA A 95 14.18 -1.67 -4.42
CA ALA A 95 14.35 -0.95 -5.67
C ALA A 95 15.21 -1.82 -6.61
N SER A 96 15.53 -1.29 -7.77
CA SER A 96 16.20 -2.09 -8.82
C SER A 96 17.41 -2.87 -8.33
N LYS A 97 18.26 -2.26 -7.51
CA LYS A 97 19.50 -2.88 -7.04
C LYS A 97 19.69 -2.78 -5.53
N SER A 98 18.75 -2.18 -4.83
CA SER A 98 18.97 -1.80 -3.44
C SER A 98 17.75 -2.04 -2.59
N VAL A 99 17.97 -2.09 -1.28
CA VAL A 99 16.89 -2.09 -0.30
C VAL A 99 17.04 -0.83 0.54
N TYR A 100 15.97 -0.09 0.66
CA TYR A 100 15.94 1.13 1.47
C TYR A 100 15.07 0.90 2.68
N THR A 101 15.42 1.53 3.80
CA THR A 101 14.60 1.47 5.00
C THR A 101 14.34 2.87 5.52
N LEU A 102 13.12 3.06 6.02
CA LEU A 102 12.70 4.31 6.63
C LEU A 102 11.99 4.02 7.94
N SER A 103 12.36 4.78 8.98
CA SER A 103 11.62 4.73 10.24
C SER A 103 10.37 5.59 10.10
N MET A 104 9.22 4.99 10.37
CA MET A 104 7.93 5.66 10.23
C MET A 104 7.29 5.86 11.59
N ARG A 105 6.45 6.88 11.72
CA ARG A 105 5.67 7.08 12.95
C ARG A 105 4.51 6.11 13.03
N VAL A 106 4.02 5.65 11.88
CA VAL A 106 2.94 4.67 11.81
C VAL A 106 3.54 3.28 11.66
N LYS A 107 2.74 2.26 11.84
CA LYS A 107 3.15 0.87 11.63
C LYS A 107 2.23 0.20 10.63
N GLY A 108 2.66 -0.97 10.13
CA GLY A 108 1.89 -1.69 9.14
C GLY A 108 0.55 -2.14 9.67
N ALA A 109 -0.46 -2.17 8.81
CA ALA A 109 -1.79 -2.62 9.17
C ALA A 109 -1.75 -4.11 9.51
N GLY A 110 -2.62 -4.53 10.43
CA GLY A 110 -2.66 -5.91 10.87
C GLY A 110 -1.52 -6.30 11.79
N SER A 111 -0.71 -5.35 12.23
CA SER A 111 0.40 -5.63 13.15
C SER A 111 -0.12 -6.05 14.51
N GLN A 112 0.51 -7.04 15.07
CA GLN A 112 0.16 -7.58 16.38
C GLN A 112 1.08 -7.04 17.45
#